data_cd1d689c7e3722f1164f649185ea1210
#
_entry.id   cd1d689c7e3722f1164f649185ea1210
#
_cell.length_a   1.000
_cell.length_b   1.000
_cell.length_c   1.000
_cell.angle_alpha   90.00
_cell.angle_beta   90.00
_cell.angle_gamma   90.00
#
_symmetry.space_group_name_H-M   'P 1'
#
loop_
_entity.id
_entity.type
_entity.pdbx_description
1 polymer ?
#
loop_
_entity_poly.entity_id
_entity_poly.type
_entity_poly.pdbx_seq_one_letter_code
_entity_poly.pdbx_strand_id
1 'polypeptide(L)'
;MKLTTKSRYAVTAMLDIAYYDRGNPISLPEIAERQNISLSYLEQLFSRLKKGGLVYSIKGPGGGYVLSKDANDIVISEVIKAVDESVETTACSGKANCHNNHQCLSHNLWEDLGTEINNFLSDITLQQVI
;
A
#
# COMPACT_ATOMS: atom_id res chain seq x y z
N MET A 1 -1.37 11.59 11.43
CA MET A 1 -1.65 10.79 10.25
C MET A 1 -0.35 10.31 9.65
N LYS A 2 -0.23 9.00 9.46
CA LYS A 2 0.99 8.42 8.92
C LYS A 2 0.73 7.76 7.57
N LEU A 3 1.00 8.49 6.49
CA LEU A 3 1.18 7.89 5.18
C LEU A 3 2.64 8.09 4.83
N THR A 4 3.46 7.11 5.20
CA THR A 4 4.90 7.19 5.02
C THR A 4 5.30 6.91 3.58
N THR A 5 6.57 7.14 3.28
CA THR A 5 7.18 6.81 2.00
C THR A 5 6.92 5.33 1.61
N LYS A 6 6.94 4.44 2.60
CA LYS A 6 6.69 3.01 2.38
C LYS A 6 5.34 2.75 1.73
N SER A 7 4.26 3.29 2.29
CA SER A 7 2.92 3.14 1.74
C SER A 7 2.81 3.77 0.37
N ARG A 8 3.33 4.99 0.21
CA ARG A 8 3.23 5.71 -1.05
C ARG A 8 3.96 4.99 -2.17
N TYR A 9 5.15 4.50 -1.91
CA TYR A 9 5.93 3.78 -2.92
C TYR A 9 5.33 2.42 -3.24
N ALA A 10 4.77 1.74 -2.24
CA ALA A 10 4.07 0.47 -2.47
C ALA A 10 2.88 0.66 -3.39
N VAL A 11 2.06 1.67 -3.14
CA VAL A 11 0.91 1.98 -3.99
C VAL A 11 1.37 2.34 -5.40
N THR A 12 2.38 3.21 -5.52
CA THR A 12 2.92 3.62 -6.82
C THR A 12 3.43 2.42 -7.61
N ALA A 13 4.15 1.51 -6.97
CA ALA A 13 4.67 0.32 -7.63
C ALA A 13 3.57 -0.63 -8.09
N MET A 14 2.53 -0.81 -7.27
CA MET A 14 1.38 -1.63 -7.66
C MET A 14 0.62 -1.01 -8.83
N LEU A 15 0.48 0.31 -8.84
CA LEU A 15 -0.15 1.02 -9.95
C LEU A 15 0.69 0.90 -11.23
N ASP A 16 2.01 0.91 -11.10
CA ASP A 16 2.91 0.72 -12.24
C ASP A 16 2.66 -0.64 -12.91
N ILE A 17 2.58 -1.70 -12.11
CA ILE A 17 2.29 -3.03 -12.63
C ILE A 17 0.91 -3.05 -13.31
N ALA A 18 -0.10 -2.49 -12.67
CA ALA A 18 -1.45 -2.47 -13.22
C ALA A 18 -1.52 -1.70 -14.53
N TYR A 19 -0.83 -0.56 -14.60
CA TYR A 19 -0.87 0.32 -15.77
C TYR A 19 -0.10 -0.25 -16.96
N TYR A 20 1.06 -0.86 -16.72
CA TYR A 20 1.94 -1.36 -17.78
C TYR A 20 1.75 -2.84 -18.08
N ASP A 21 0.76 -3.48 -17.49
CA ASP A 21 0.46 -4.89 -17.74
C ASP A 21 0.07 -5.10 -19.21
N ARG A 22 0.83 -5.94 -19.88
CA ARG A 22 0.57 -6.35 -21.27
C ARG A 22 0.60 -7.88 -21.40
N GLY A 23 0.30 -8.58 -20.29
CA GLY A 23 0.34 -10.02 -20.23
C GLY A 23 1.71 -10.59 -19.91
N ASN A 24 2.69 -9.75 -19.65
CA ASN A 24 4.06 -10.15 -19.29
C ASN A 24 4.39 -9.66 -17.89
N PRO A 25 5.25 -10.39 -17.14
CA PRO A 25 5.73 -9.91 -15.85
C PRO A 25 6.50 -8.60 -15.99
N ILE A 26 6.47 -7.79 -14.95
CA ILE A 26 7.19 -6.53 -14.89
C ILE A 26 8.32 -6.68 -13.86
N SER A 27 9.56 -6.38 -14.28
CA SER A 27 10.71 -6.49 -13.39
C SER A 27 10.83 -5.29 -12.47
N LEU A 28 11.45 -5.48 -11.29
CA LEU A 28 11.68 -4.39 -10.37
C LEU A 28 12.60 -3.29 -10.95
N PRO A 29 13.65 -3.60 -11.73
CA PRO A 29 14.42 -2.56 -12.39
C PRO A 29 13.60 -1.66 -13.30
N GLU A 30 12.61 -2.21 -14.00
CA GLU A 30 11.71 -1.41 -14.83
C GLU A 30 10.90 -0.43 -14.01
N ILE A 31 10.35 -0.89 -12.88
CA ILE A 31 9.59 -0.04 -11.97
C ILE A 31 10.50 1.02 -11.36
N ALA A 32 11.69 0.63 -10.93
CA ALA A 32 12.67 1.54 -10.34
C ALA A 32 12.98 2.69 -11.26
N GLU A 33 13.19 2.40 -12.54
CA GLU A 33 13.51 3.41 -13.53
C GLU A 33 12.31 4.33 -13.81
N ARG A 34 11.13 3.74 -14.04
CA ARG A 34 9.94 4.53 -14.36
C ARG A 34 9.49 5.41 -13.21
N GLN A 35 9.54 4.91 -11.98
CA GLN A 35 9.02 5.62 -10.82
C GLN A 35 10.08 6.32 -10.00
N ASN A 36 11.34 6.21 -10.41
CA ASN A 36 12.47 6.80 -9.70
C ASN A 36 12.52 6.40 -8.23
N ILE A 37 12.40 5.09 -8.00
CA ILE A 37 12.47 4.47 -6.67
C ILE A 37 13.70 3.55 -6.65
N SER A 38 14.42 3.52 -5.52
CA SER A 38 15.59 2.66 -5.38
C SER A 38 15.20 1.19 -5.55
N LEU A 39 16.02 0.43 -6.30
CA LEU A 39 15.77 -0.98 -6.54
C LEU A 39 15.76 -1.78 -5.22
N SER A 40 16.72 -1.52 -4.33
CA SER A 40 16.79 -2.24 -3.06
C SER A 40 15.56 -1.97 -2.18
N TYR A 41 15.01 -0.77 -2.24
CA TYR A 41 13.79 -0.44 -1.53
C TYR A 41 12.59 -1.19 -2.10
N LEU A 42 12.48 -1.25 -3.43
CA LEU A 42 11.44 -2.02 -4.10
C LEU A 42 11.50 -3.49 -3.75
N GLU A 43 12.70 -4.05 -3.65
CA GLU A 43 12.87 -5.46 -3.25
C GLU A 43 12.26 -5.71 -1.86
N GLN A 44 12.48 -4.79 -0.92
CA GLN A 44 11.88 -4.89 0.41
C GLN A 44 10.35 -4.80 0.37
N LEU A 45 9.83 -3.84 -0.39
CA LEU A 45 8.38 -3.66 -0.52
C LEU A 45 7.72 -4.88 -1.16
N PHE A 46 8.30 -5.39 -2.24
CA PHE A 46 7.72 -6.52 -2.95
C PHE A 46 7.81 -7.82 -2.18
N SER A 47 8.81 -7.97 -1.30
CA SER A 47 8.84 -9.08 -0.37
C SER A 47 7.59 -9.09 0.51
N ARG A 48 7.17 -7.94 0.99
CA ARG A 48 5.97 -7.79 1.83
C ARG A 48 4.68 -7.93 1.03
N LEU A 49 4.63 -7.35 -0.16
CA LEU A 49 3.47 -7.47 -1.04
C LEU A 49 3.23 -8.92 -1.46
N LYS A 50 4.30 -9.66 -1.71
CA LYS A 50 4.24 -11.08 -2.05
C LYS A 50 3.71 -11.89 -0.86
N LYS A 51 4.21 -11.63 0.35
CA LYS A 51 3.71 -12.30 1.57
C LYS A 51 2.24 -12.00 1.80
N GLY A 52 1.81 -10.79 1.47
CA GLY A 52 0.42 -10.39 1.59
C GLY A 52 -0.50 -10.96 0.52
N GLY A 53 0.07 -11.68 -0.45
CA GLY A 53 -0.73 -12.32 -1.49
C GLY A 53 -1.21 -11.39 -2.60
N LEU A 54 -0.62 -10.21 -2.74
CA LEU A 54 -1.05 -9.23 -3.75
C LEU A 54 -0.30 -9.37 -5.06
N VAL A 55 0.91 -9.92 -5.03
CA VAL A 55 1.71 -10.19 -6.22
C VAL A 55 2.36 -11.56 -6.10
N TYR A 56 2.76 -12.12 -7.22
CA TYR A 56 3.64 -13.28 -7.25
C TYR A 56 4.73 -13.07 -8.28
N SER A 57 5.86 -13.75 -8.09
CA SER A 57 7.03 -13.59 -8.94
C SER A 57 7.13 -14.71 -9.97
N ILE A 58 7.63 -14.34 -11.15
CA ILE A 58 7.92 -15.30 -12.22
C ILE A 58 9.43 -15.23 -12.44
N LYS A 59 10.09 -16.37 -12.33
CA LYS A 59 11.55 -16.47 -12.44
C LYS A 59 11.99 -16.64 -13.89
N GLY A 60 13.25 -16.33 -14.14
CA GLY A 60 13.90 -16.56 -15.41
C GLY A 60 13.98 -15.33 -16.30
N PRO A 61 14.53 -15.47 -17.53
CA PRO A 61 14.58 -14.37 -18.49
C PRO A 61 13.18 -13.87 -18.81
N GLY A 62 12.99 -12.57 -18.81
CA GLY A 62 11.66 -11.97 -18.98
C GLY A 62 10.75 -12.11 -17.79
N GLY A 63 11.28 -12.54 -16.63
CA GLY A 63 10.53 -12.65 -15.40
C GLY A 63 10.33 -11.33 -14.69
N GLY A 64 9.65 -11.37 -13.56
CA GLY A 64 9.31 -10.20 -12.77
C GLY A 64 8.14 -10.48 -11.87
N TYR A 65 7.28 -9.48 -11.69
CA TYR A 65 6.12 -9.61 -10.83
C TYR A 65 4.83 -9.40 -11.63
N VAL A 66 3.80 -10.11 -11.18
CA VAL A 66 2.44 -9.96 -11.72
C VAL A 66 1.47 -9.80 -10.57
N LEU A 67 0.34 -9.14 -10.83
CA LEU A 67 -0.72 -9.04 -9.82
C LEU A 67 -1.35 -10.41 -9.60
N SER A 68 -1.64 -10.73 -8.34
CA SER A 68 -2.28 -12.01 -7.99
C SER A 68 -3.77 -12.02 -8.34
N LYS A 69 -4.37 -10.85 -8.46
CA LYS A 69 -5.79 -10.66 -8.81
C LYS A 69 -5.89 -9.53 -9.82
N ASP A 70 -7.05 -9.41 -10.44
CA ASP A 70 -7.34 -8.28 -11.33
C ASP A 70 -7.20 -6.95 -10.57
N ALA A 71 -6.79 -5.89 -11.26
CA ALA A 71 -6.64 -4.57 -10.66
C ALA A 71 -7.96 -4.03 -10.09
N ASN A 72 -9.10 -4.50 -10.58
CA ASN A 72 -10.42 -4.19 -10.02
C ASN A 72 -10.68 -4.85 -8.68
N ASP A 73 -9.91 -5.86 -8.32
CA ASP A 73 -10.11 -6.65 -7.10
C ASP A 73 -9.09 -6.34 -6.01
N ILE A 74 -8.18 -5.42 -6.26
CA ILE A 74 -7.18 -5.00 -5.27
C ILE A 74 -7.49 -3.56 -4.87
N VAL A 75 -7.81 -3.35 -3.58
CA VAL A 75 -8.07 -2.01 -3.07
C VAL A 75 -6.81 -1.41 -2.44
N ILE A 76 -6.76 -0.09 -2.39
CA ILE A 76 -5.59 0.64 -1.90
C ILE A 76 -5.26 0.28 -0.45
N SER A 77 -6.29 0.09 0.40
CA SER A 77 -6.06 -0.28 1.80
C SER A 77 -5.34 -1.62 1.96
N GLU A 78 -5.57 -2.58 1.05
CA GLU A 78 -4.86 -3.86 1.08
C GLU A 78 -3.36 -3.68 0.83
N VAL A 79 -3.01 -2.79 -0.09
CA VAL A 79 -1.61 -2.51 -0.41
C VAL A 79 -0.90 -1.88 0.80
N ILE A 80 -1.53 -0.91 1.42
CA ILE A 80 -0.98 -0.23 2.60
C ILE A 80 -0.80 -1.23 3.74
N LYS A 81 -1.78 -2.08 3.98
CA LYS A 81 -1.72 -3.10 5.02
C LYS A 81 -0.62 -4.13 4.77
N ALA A 82 -0.42 -4.51 3.52
CA ALA A 82 0.57 -5.53 3.16
C ALA A 82 2.00 -5.10 3.50
N VAL A 83 2.29 -3.80 3.52
CA VAL A 83 3.61 -3.27 3.89
C VAL A 83 3.69 -2.90 5.38
N ASP A 84 2.82 -3.48 6.17
CA ASP A 84 2.77 -3.33 7.63
C ASP A 84 2.55 -1.90 8.09
N GLU A 85 1.72 -1.14 7.36
CA GLU A 85 1.34 0.19 7.75
C GLU A 85 -0.17 0.28 7.97
N SER A 86 -0.55 1.27 8.78
CA SER A 86 -1.94 1.65 8.97
C SER A 86 -2.03 3.17 8.96
N VAL A 87 -3.17 3.68 8.56
CA VAL A 87 -3.41 5.12 8.64
C VAL A 87 -3.87 5.44 10.06
N GLU A 88 -2.98 6.03 10.83
CA GLU A 88 -3.28 6.43 12.21
C GLU A 88 -3.50 7.93 12.28
N THR A 89 -4.59 8.33 12.89
CA THR A 89 -4.97 9.73 13.04
C THR A 89 -4.96 10.18 14.49
N THR A 90 -4.74 9.25 15.44
CA THR A 90 -4.66 9.55 16.86
C THR A 90 -3.24 9.32 17.37
N ALA A 91 -2.80 10.16 18.32
CA ALA A 91 -1.50 9.99 18.95
C ALA A 91 -1.44 8.74 19.83
N CYS A 92 -2.59 8.28 20.31
CA CYS A 92 -2.71 7.11 21.17
C CYS A 92 -2.99 5.81 20.39
N SER A 93 -2.98 5.85 19.06
CA SER A 93 -3.31 4.71 18.21
C SER A 93 -4.67 4.09 18.55
N GLY A 94 -5.64 4.93 18.90
CA GLY A 94 -7.01 4.50 19.25
C GLY A 94 -7.19 4.00 20.67
N LYS A 95 -6.14 4.00 21.48
CA LYS A 95 -6.21 3.47 22.86
C LYS A 95 -6.90 4.41 23.85
N ALA A 96 -7.17 5.66 23.45
CA ALA A 96 -7.84 6.66 24.29
C ALA A 96 -7.10 6.93 25.61
N ASN A 97 -5.76 6.93 25.58
CA ASN A 97 -4.93 7.04 26.77
C ASN A 97 -3.88 8.16 26.69
N CYS A 98 -4.02 9.09 25.76
CA CYS A 98 -3.00 10.11 25.52
C CYS A 98 -3.02 11.25 26.54
N HIS A 99 -4.00 11.29 27.43
CA HIS A 99 -4.14 12.34 28.43
C HIS A 99 -4.29 11.72 29.83
N ASN A 100 -3.15 11.35 30.45
CA ASN A 100 -3.12 10.64 31.74
C ASN A 100 -4.01 9.39 31.77
N ASN A 101 -3.94 8.58 30.71
CA ASN A 101 -4.77 7.39 30.50
C ASN A 101 -6.26 7.70 30.32
N HIS A 102 -6.59 8.95 30.00
CA HIS A 102 -7.94 9.37 29.68
C HIS A 102 -8.04 9.78 28.23
N GLN A 103 -9.23 9.68 27.68
CA GLN A 103 -9.52 10.13 26.34
C GLN A 103 -9.37 11.66 26.25
N CYS A 104 -8.64 12.15 25.27
CA CYS A 104 -8.51 13.58 25.05
C CYS A 104 -9.78 14.16 24.40
N LEU A 105 -9.92 15.50 24.47
CA LEU A 105 -11.11 16.17 23.95
C LEU A 105 -11.33 15.96 22.46
N SER A 106 -10.24 15.80 21.69
CA SER A 106 -10.30 15.64 20.24
C SER A 106 -10.26 14.17 19.78
N HIS A 107 -10.26 13.20 20.71
CA HIS A 107 -10.10 11.79 20.38
C HIS A 107 -11.12 11.30 19.33
N ASN A 108 -12.39 11.60 19.54
CA ASN A 108 -13.46 11.14 18.64
C ASN A 108 -13.31 11.75 17.24
N LEU A 109 -12.86 13.00 17.15
CA LEU A 109 -12.62 13.62 15.85
C LEU A 109 -11.56 12.86 15.05
N TRP A 110 -10.45 12.52 15.70
CA TRP A 110 -9.35 11.82 15.03
C TRP A 110 -9.71 10.38 14.71
N GLU A 111 -10.48 9.72 15.57
CA GLU A 111 -10.98 8.37 15.27
C GLU A 111 -11.93 8.39 14.08
N ASP A 112 -12.83 9.35 14.02
CA ASP A 112 -13.78 9.48 12.91
C ASP A 112 -13.03 9.76 11.61
N LEU A 113 -12.01 10.63 11.64
CA LEU A 113 -11.18 10.90 10.48
C LEU A 113 -10.47 9.64 10.00
N GLY A 114 -9.89 8.86 10.94
CA GLY A 114 -9.23 7.60 10.61
C GLY A 114 -10.17 6.59 9.95
N THR A 115 -11.39 6.49 10.48
CA THR A 115 -12.42 5.61 9.92
C THR A 115 -12.78 6.04 8.50
N GLU A 116 -12.97 7.34 8.27
CA GLU A 116 -13.29 7.87 6.94
C GLU A 116 -12.16 7.61 5.94
N ILE A 117 -10.90 7.79 6.37
CA ILE A 117 -9.76 7.52 5.51
C ILE A 117 -9.69 6.03 5.16
N ASN A 118 -9.86 5.15 6.13
CA ASN A 118 -9.86 3.71 5.89
C ASN A 118 -10.99 3.29 4.97
N ASN A 119 -12.18 3.83 5.16
CA ASN A 119 -13.32 3.54 4.29
C ASN A 119 -13.05 4.01 2.85
N PHE A 120 -12.51 5.21 2.71
CA PHE A 120 -12.15 5.75 1.40
C PHE A 120 -11.15 4.84 0.68
N LEU A 121 -10.07 4.46 1.37
CA LEU A 121 -9.02 3.63 0.78
C LEU A 121 -9.48 2.18 0.53
N SER A 122 -10.49 1.71 1.25
CA SER A 122 -11.05 0.36 1.05
C SER A 122 -12.04 0.30 -0.10
N ASP A 123 -12.52 1.45 -0.56
CA ASP A 123 -13.46 1.53 -1.67
C ASP A 123 -12.80 1.83 -3.02
N ILE A 124 -11.51 2.18 -3.03
CA ILE A 124 -10.77 2.52 -4.25
C ILE A 124 -9.90 1.35 -4.67
N THR A 125 -10.08 0.90 -5.91
CA THR A 125 -9.28 -0.16 -6.51
C THR A 125 -8.11 0.43 -7.29
N LEU A 126 -7.12 -0.41 -7.62
CA LEU A 126 -6.01 0.00 -8.49
C LEU A 126 -6.53 0.48 -9.84
N GLN A 127 -7.53 -0.23 -10.39
CA GLN A 127 -8.08 0.11 -11.69
C GLN A 127 -8.71 1.50 -11.72
N GLN A 128 -9.32 1.92 -10.62
CA GLN A 128 -9.95 3.24 -10.53
C GLN A 128 -8.94 4.38 -10.51
N VAL A 129 -7.71 4.12 -10.11
CA VAL A 129 -6.65 5.13 -10.03
C VAL A 129 -5.93 5.31 -11.35
N ILE A 130 -5.78 4.25 -12.13
CA ILE A 130 -5.04 4.28 -13.40
C ILE A 130 -5.87 4.74 -14.59
#